data_1cf773eec81b35e9814523c01365729d
#
_entry.id   1cf773eec81b35e9814523c01365729d
#
_cell.length_a   1.000
_cell.length_b   1.000
_cell.length_c   1.000
_cell.angle_alpha   90.00
_cell.angle_beta   90.00
_cell.angle_gamma   90.00
#
_symmetry.space_group_name_H-M   'P 1'
#
loop_
_entity.id
_entity.type
_entity.pdbx_description
1 polymer ?
#
loop_
_entity_poly.entity_id
_entity_poly.type
_entity_poly.pdbx_seq_one_letter_code
_entity_poly.pdbx_strand_id
1 'polypeptide(L)'
;MVRSTYGPPSRQKRNRRLKLAKGYWGGRHRLWRTVAETLTRAWAYSTAHRRLKKRDFRSMWIVRIGAACQMRGLPYSQFIDGLNKAGIVLNRKNLAELAIHDPLAFDKLVEEAKGARAAAVSA
;
A
#
# COMPACT_ATOMS: atom_id res chain seq x y z
N MET A 1 -12.15 -38.77 -42.35
CA MET A 1 -11.26 -38.59 -41.17
C MET A 1 -11.17 -37.11 -40.85
N VAL A 2 -11.63 -36.67 -39.68
CA VAL A 2 -11.56 -35.25 -39.29
C VAL A 2 -10.12 -34.92 -38.90
N ARG A 3 -9.47 -33.97 -39.61
CA ARG A 3 -8.10 -33.54 -39.32
C ARG A 3 -8.13 -32.44 -38.26
N SER A 4 -7.35 -32.54 -37.21
CA SER A 4 -7.19 -31.47 -36.22
C SER A 4 -6.30 -30.34 -36.81
N THR A 5 -6.87 -29.20 -37.08
CA THR A 5 -6.17 -28.02 -37.61
C THR A 5 -5.68 -27.08 -36.51
N TYR A 6 -6.06 -27.30 -35.23
CA TYR A 6 -5.78 -26.40 -34.10
C TYR A 6 -4.58 -26.81 -33.23
N GLY A 7 -3.81 -27.80 -33.63
CA GLY A 7 -2.66 -28.27 -32.85
C GLY A 7 -1.61 -27.19 -32.55
N PRO A 8 -1.01 -26.56 -33.57
CA PRO A 8 0.03 -25.55 -33.39
C PRO A 8 -0.48 -24.31 -32.59
N PRO A 9 -1.63 -23.68 -32.89
CA PRO A 9 -2.15 -22.56 -32.12
C PRO A 9 -2.44 -22.91 -30.68
N SER A 10 -3.01 -24.08 -30.42
CA SER A 10 -3.29 -24.57 -29.06
C SER A 10 -2.02 -24.74 -28.25
N ARG A 11 -0.96 -25.32 -28.85
CA ARG A 11 0.36 -25.49 -28.23
C ARG A 11 1.01 -24.13 -27.92
N GLN A 12 0.96 -23.17 -28.86
CA GLN A 12 1.48 -21.82 -28.64
C GLN A 12 0.78 -21.13 -27.48
N LYS A 13 -0.55 -21.21 -27.41
CA LYS A 13 -1.35 -20.65 -26.32
C LYS A 13 -0.98 -21.25 -24.98
N ARG A 14 -0.80 -22.57 -24.93
CA ARG A 14 -0.36 -23.29 -23.73
C ARG A 14 1.04 -22.87 -23.29
N ASN A 15 1.98 -22.85 -24.21
CA ASN A 15 3.38 -22.47 -23.93
C ASN A 15 3.49 -21.02 -23.44
N ARG A 16 2.70 -20.10 -24.00
CA ARG A 16 2.65 -18.70 -23.55
C ARG A 16 2.24 -18.60 -22.08
N ARG A 17 1.21 -19.33 -21.66
CA ARG A 17 0.78 -19.34 -20.26
C ARG A 17 1.77 -20.03 -19.33
N LEU A 18 2.38 -21.14 -19.76
CA LEU A 18 3.43 -21.81 -19.00
C LEU A 18 4.67 -20.92 -18.80
N LYS A 19 5.02 -20.08 -19.78
CA LYS A 19 6.08 -19.08 -19.62
C LYS A 19 5.77 -18.05 -18.51
N LEU A 20 4.52 -17.61 -18.40
CA LEU A 20 4.08 -16.67 -17.34
C LEU A 20 4.08 -17.31 -15.95
N ALA A 21 3.98 -18.63 -15.86
CA ALA A 21 3.98 -19.37 -14.60
C ALA A 21 5.38 -19.75 -14.09
N LYS A 22 6.45 -19.36 -14.77
CA LYS A 22 7.81 -19.60 -14.31
C LYS A 22 8.03 -18.97 -12.93
N GLY A 23 8.65 -19.72 -12.01
CA GLY A 23 8.89 -19.29 -10.64
C GLY A 23 7.79 -19.67 -9.65
N TYR A 24 6.65 -20.16 -10.08
CA TYR A 24 5.64 -20.71 -9.17
C TYR A 24 6.05 -22.08 -8.64
N TRP A 25 5.63 -22.41 -7.43
CA TRP A 25 6.02 -23.63 -6.73
C TRP A 25 5.34 -24.89 -7.29
N GLY A 26 6.09 -25.97 -7.40
CA GLY A 26 5.60 -27.32 -7.71
C GLY A 26 4.85 -27.43 -9.04
N GLY A 27 3.69 -28.09 -9.04
CA GLY A 27 2.85 -28.26 -10.23
C GLY A 27 2.26 -26.96 -10.80
N ARG A 28 2.30 -25.87 -10.05
CA ARG A 28 1.74 -24.57 -10.47
C ARG A 28 2.53 -23.89 -11.59
N HIS A 29 3.74 -24.36 -11.93
CA HIS A 29 4.48 -23.82 -13.05
C HIS A 29 4.59 -24.78 -14.25
N ARG A 30 4.23 -26.08 -14.10
CA ARG A 30 4.40 -27.10 -15.14
C ARG A 30 3.13 -27.83 -15.56
N LEU A 31 2.16 -28.01 -14.66
CA LEU A 31 0.92 -28.72 -14.96
C LEU A 31 -0.15 -27.74 -15.47
N TRP A 32 -0.57 -27.95 -16.73
CA TRP A 32 -1.46 -27.01 -17.42
C TRP A 32 -2.71 -26.59 -16.63
N ARG A 33 -3.42 -27.56 -16.04
CA ARG A 33 -4.65 -27.29 -15.30
C ARG A 33 -4.39 -26.37 -14.11
N THR A 34 -3.42 -26.71 -13.28
CA THR A 34 -3.05 -25.92 -12.10
C THR A 34 -2.43 -24.57 -12.47
N VAL A 35 -1.66 -24.49 -13.57
CA VAL A 35 -1.12 -23.25 -14.11
C VAL A 35 -2.25 -22.31 -14.53
N ALA A 36 -3.25 -22.79 -15.27
CA ALA A 36 -4.35 -21.95 -15.73
C ALA A 36 -5.12 -21.33 -14.54
N GLU A 37 -5.45 -22.15 -13.54
CA GLU A 37 -6.13 -21.70 -12.33
C GLU A 37 -5.28 -20.71 -11.52
N THR A 38 -3.99 -21.03 -11.32
CA THR A 38 -3.07 -20.18 -10.57
C THR A 38 -2.92 -18.79 -11.21
N LEU A 39 -2.74 -18.72 -12.52
CA LEU A 39 -2.62 -17.45 -13.24
C LEU A 39 -3.92 -16.64 -13.20
N THR A 40 -5.07 -17.30 -13.36
CA THR A 40 -6.37 -16.62 -13.27
C THR A 40 -6.55 -15.96 -11.90
N ARG A 41 -6.25 -16.68 -10.83
CA ARG A 41 -6.30 -16.15 -9.45
C ARG A 41 -5.27 -15.03 -9.24
N ALA A 42 -4.04 -15.21 -9.73
CA ALA A 42 -2.99 -14.20 -9.61
C ALA A 42 -3.41 -12.87 -10.26
N TRP A 43 -4.03 -12.90 -11.43
CA TRP A 43 -4.53 -11.69 -12.09
C TRP A 43 -5.70 -11.06 -11.36
N ALA A 44 -6.64 -11.86 -10.87
CA ALA A 44 -7.76 -11.37 -10.06
C ALA A 44 -7.26 -10.67 -8.79
N TYR A 45 -6.34 -11.32 -8.04
CA TYR A 45 -5.74 -10.73 -6.85
C TYR A 45 -4.87 -9.52 -7.17
N SER A 46 -4.13 -9.53 -8.28
CA SER A 46 -3.36 -8.35 -8.70
C SER A 46 -4.25 -7.12 -8.87
N THR A 47 -5.44 -7.28 -9.46
CA THR A 47 -6.42 -6.18 -9.60
C THR A 47 -6.97 -5.73 -8.24
N ALA A 48 -7.38 -6.67 -7.39
CA ALA A 48 -7.89 -6.37 -6.06
C ALA A 48 -6.82 -5.69 -5.17
N HIS A 49 -5.61 -6.23 -5.13
CA HIS A 49 -4.53 -5.74 -4.28
C HIS A 49 -3.99 -4.38 -4.70
N ARG A 50 -4.07 -3.98 -5.97
CA ARG A 50 -3.76 -2.60 -6.38
C ARG A 50 -4.67 -1.57 -5.70
N ARG A 51 -5.91 -1.94 -5.38
CA ARG A 51 -6.84 -1.08 -4.62
C ARG A 51 -6.58 -1.15 -3.11
N LEU A 52 -6.30 -2.34 -2.58
CA LEU A 52 -6.00 -2.55 -1.16
C LEU A 52 -4.69 -1.89 -0.75
N LYS A 53 -3.66 -1.98 -1.59
CA LYS A 53 -2.32 -1.41 -1.33
C LYS A 53 -2.37 0.05 -0.84
N LYS A 54 -3.27 0.88 -1.40
CA LYS A 54 -3.41 2.28 -0.98
C LYS A 54 -3.92 2.40 0.45
N ARG A 55 -4.83 1.51 0.86
CA ARG A 55 -5.40 1.47 2.21
C ARG A 55 -4.35 0.98 3.21
N ASP A 56 -3.62 -0.05 2.85
CA ASP A 56 -2.58 -0.66 3.69
C ASP A 56 -1.45 0.34 3.98
N PHE A 57 -0.95 1.02 2.94
CA PHE A 57 0.06 2.07 3.12
C PHE A 57 -0.45 3.23 3.98
N ARG A 58 -1.69 3.69 3.75
CA ARG A 58 -2.27 4.74 4.59
C ARG A 58 -2.37 4.32 6.04
N SER A 59 -2.81 3.10 6.32
CA SER A 59 -2.87 2.55 7.67
C SER A 59 -1.49 2.52 8.33
N MET A 60 -0.49 2.04 7.61
CA MET A 60 0.90 2.01 8.09
C MET A 60 1.44 3.42 8.41
N TRP A 61 1.20 4.42 7.57
CA TRP A 61 1.60 5.79 7.86
C TRP A 61 0.91 6.35 9.12
N ILE A 62 -0.38 6.07 9.29
CA ILE A 62 -1.13 6.50 10.49
C ILE A 62 -0.53 5.88 11.75
N VAL A 63 -0.18 4.60 11.72
CA VAL A 63 0.47 3.91 12.86
C VAL A 63 1.81 4.56 13.20
N ARG A 64 2.67 4.82 12.20
CA ARG A 64 3.98 5.45 12.39
C ARG A 64 3.86 6.86 12.97
N ILE A 65 3.00 7.69 12.42
CA ILE A 65 2.74 9.05 12.93
C ILE A 65 2.16 8.97 14.34
N GLY A 66 1.21 8.06 14.58
CA GLY A 66 0.60 7.86 15.89
C GLY A 66 1.61 7.51 16.97
N ALA A 67 2.52 6.59 16.69
CA ALA A 67 3.60 6.22 17.61
C ALA A 67 4.54 7.41 17.90
N ALA A 68 4.95 8.15 16.86
CA ALA A 68 5.79 9.33 17.01
C ALA A 68 5.10 10.45 17.81
N CYS A 69 3.82 10.66 17.60
CA CYS A 69 3.03 11.64 18.37
C CYS A 69 2.87 11.21 19.84
N GLN A 70 2.63 9.92 20.09
CA GLN A 70 2.46 9.36 21.44
C GLN A 70 3.72 9.53 22.28
N MET A 71 4.91 9.33 21.70
CA MET A 71 6.19 9.61 22.36
C MET A 71 6.34 11.06 22.81
N ARG A 72 5.59 12.01 22.21
CA ARG A 72 5.56 13.45 22.49
C ARG A 72 4.34 13.89 23.27
N GLY A 73 3.57 12.93 23.78
CA GLY A 73 2.39 13.18 24.62
C GLY A 73 1.20 13.77 23.88
N LEU A 74 1.10 13.58 22.54
CA LEU A 74 0.01 14.08 21.73
C LEU A 74 -0.69 12.93 20.99
N PRO A 75 -2.03 12.76 21.08
CA PRO A 75 -2.77 11.80 20.27
C PRO A 75 -2.77 12.17 18.79
N TYR A 76 -2.77 11.17 17.91
CA TYR A 76 -2.78 11.34 16.45
C TYR A 76 -3.90 12.27 15.96
N SER A 77 -5.13 12.12 16.48
CA SER A 77 -6.28 12.95 16.11
C SER A 77 -6.05 14.42 16.42
N GLN A 78 -5.47 14.71 17.59
CA GLN A 78 -5.16 16.07 18.01
C GLN A 78 -4.02 16.67 17.19
N PHE A 79 -3.03 15.88 16.80
CA PHE A 79 -1.95 16.31 15.92
C PHE A 79 -2.48 16.73 14.54
N ILE A 80 -3.31 15.91 13.92
CA ILE A 80 -3.89 16.22 12.61
C ILE A 80 -4.84 17.42 12.67
N ASP A 81 -5.64 17.54 13.71
CA ASP A 81 -6.48 18.71 13.96
C ASP A 81 -5.63 19.99 14.09
N GLY A 82 -4.54 19.92 14.88
CA GLY A 82 -3.63 21.03 15.06
C GLY A 82 -2.94 21.47 13.76
N LEU A 83 -2.46 20.53 12.94
CA LEU A 83 -1.89 20.86 11.63
C LEU A 83 -2.89 21.50 10.69
N ASN A 84 -4.14 21.04 10.69
CA ASN A 84 -5.20 21.64 9.89
C ASN A 84 -5.49 23.08 10.34
N LYS A 85 -5.53 23.34 11.64
CA LYS A 85 -5.72 24.69 12.22
C LYS A 85 -4.53 25.62 11.94
N ALA A 86 -3.31 25.07 11.94
CA ALA A 86 -2.09 25.80 11.56
C ALA A 86 -1.99 26.06 10.05
N GLY A 87 -2.90 25.52 9.22
CA GLY A 87 -2.83 25.65 7.76
C GLY A 87 -1.73 24.83 7.10
N ILE A 88 -1.14 23.87 7.81
CA ILE A 88 -0.03 23.03 7.31
C ILE A 88 -0.58 21.87 6.51
N VAL A 89 -0.41 21.90 5.18
CA VAL A 89 -0.89 20.89 4.24
C VAL A 89 0.22 19.91 3.92
N LEU A 90 0.44 18.91 4.81
CA LEU A 90 1.36 17.81 4.59
C LEU A 90 0.59 16.49 4.48
N ASN A 91 0.97 15.65 3.51
CA ASN A 91 0.36 14.34 3.37
C ASN A 91 0.93 13.35 4.40
N ARG A 92 0.16 12.30 4.72
CA ARG A 92 0.55 11.29 5.72
C ARG A 92 1.82 10.54 5.38
N LYS A 93 2.15 10.39 4.10
CA LYS A 93 3.40 9.77 3.66
C LYS A 93 4.57 10.62 4.13
N ASN A 94 4.57 11.91 3.81
CA ASN A 94 5.66 12.82 4.17
C ASN A 94 5.79 12.95 5.69
N LEU A 95 4.67 13.04 6.42
CA LEU A 95 4.68 13.06 7.89
C LEU A 95 5.29 11.78 8.49
N ALA A 96 4.98 10.62 7.92
CA ALA A 96 5.54 9.35 8.36
C ALA A 96 7.04 9.21 8.05
N GLU A 97 7.49 9.75 6.92
CA GLU A 97 8.91 9.80 6.56
C GLU A 97 9.68 10.75 7.49
N LEU A 98 9.15 11.95 7.74
CA LEU A 98 9.75 12.92 8.69
C LEU A 98 9.85 12.32 10.10
N ALA A 99 8.82 11.61 10.56
CA ALA A 99 8.82 10.97 11.88
C ALA A 99 9.95 9.94 12.06
N ILE A 100 10.45 9.33 10.96
CA ILE A 100 11.50 8.31 11.01
C ILE A 100 12.88 8.93 10.74
N HIS A 101 12.99 9.77 9.70
CA HIS A 101 14.27 10.23 9.19
C HIS A 101 14.71 11.57 9.77
N ASP A 102 13.75 12.42 10.17
CA ASP A 102 14.01 13.73 10.76
C ASP A 102 13.13 14.01 11.98
N PRO A 103 13.45 13.40 13.14
CA PRO A 103 12.67 13.62 14.37
C PRO A 103 12.63 15.09 14.81
N LEU A 104 13.69 15.87 14.54
CA LEU A 104 13.75 17.28 14.94
C LEU A 104 12.76 18.15 14.14
N ALA A 105 12.63 17.90 12.84
CA ALA A 105 11.62 18.56 12.02
C ALA A 105 10.21 18.14 12.44
N PHE A 106 10.03 16.87 12.82
CA PHE A 106 8.74 16.38 13.32
C PHE A 106 8.37 17.01 14.67
N ASP A 107 9.35 17.26 15.58
CA ASP A 107 9.14 17.95 16.86
C ASP A 107 8.56 19.35 16.66
N LYS A 108 9.12 20.13 15.72
CA LYS A 108 8.59 21.46 15.37
C LYS A 108 7.14 21.40 14.91
N LEU A 109 6.80 20.43 14.08
CA LEU A 109 5.41 20.24 13.63
C LEU A 109 4.46 19.91 14.79
N VAL A 110 4.93 19.16 15.78
CA VAL A 110 4.14 18.86 16.98
C VAL A 110 3.94 20.11 17.83
N GLU A 111 4.95 20.96 17.99
CA GLU A 111 4.86 22.21 18.71
C GLU A 111 3.89 23.20 18.04
N GLU A 112 3.98 23.37 16.73
CA GLU A 112 3.06 24.19 15.95
C GLU A 112 1.60 23.69 16.05
N ALA A 113 1.42 22.35 15.96
CA ALA A 113 0.11 21.74 16.11
C ALA A 113 -0.49 21.98 17.53
N LYS A 114 0.33 21.90 18.58
CA LYS A 114 -0.08 22.21 19.95
C LYS A 114 -0.46 23.68 20.11
N GLY A 115 0.36 24.59 19.58
CA GLY A 115 0.14 26.03 19.62
C GLY A 115 -1.15 26.46 18.91
N ALA A 116 -1.38 25.97 17.69
CA ALA A 116 -2.58 26.25 16.92
C ALA A 116 -3.86 25.74 17.58
N ARG A 117 -3.79 24.60 18.28
CA ARG A 117 -4.92 24.08 19.05
C ARG A 117 -5.20 24.91 20.29
N ALA A 118 -4.18 25.33 21.03
CA ALA A 118 -4.33 26.19 22.20
C ALA A 118 -4.96 27.53 21.82
N ALA A 119 -4.49 28.17 20.75
CA ALA A 119 -5.05 29.40 20.22
C ALA A 119 -6.53 29.28 19.82
N ALA A 120 -6.94 28.14 19.24
CA ALA A 120 -8.29 27.86 18.81
C ALA A 120 -9.28 27.55 19.99
N VAL A 121 -8.75 27.25 21.17
CA VAL A 121 -9.58 27.05 22.40
C VAL A 121 -9.77 28.35 23.15
N SER A 122 -8.88 29.32 22.96
CA SER A 122 -8.93 30.65 23.61
C SER A 122 -9.69 31.73 22.80
N ALA A 123 -10.10 31.40 21.57
CA ALA A 123 -10.92 32.25 20.69
C ALA A 123 -12.39 31.82 20.69
#